data_57b906211974940eeb958c01b7fd49fd
#
_entry.id   57b906211974940eeb958c01b7fd49fd
#
_cell.length_a   1.000
_cell.length_b   1.000
_cell.length_c   1.000
_cell.angle_alpha   90.00
_cell.angle_beta   90.00
_cell.angle_gamma   90.00
#
_symmetry.space_group_name_H-M   'P 1'
#
loop_
_entity.id
_entity.type
_entity.pdbx_description
1 polymer ?
#
loop_
_entity_poly.entity_id
_entity_poly.type
_entity_poly.pdbx_seq_one_letter_code
_entity_poly.pdbx_strand_id
1 'polypeptide(L)'
;MNLKDFLIFQDASIKEALQAIEENAHGVIFIVDKFDSVFGIATDGDIRRKLLDDINLESSISLCANKDFYWANESVSRESLIKKLDEKLKIIPILGEDNKLIDIVTNDSLPTLDEEAIYIRSKSPVRISFGGGGSDLTHYFSGDIGAVINTTISFYSHATLRIRADKKILINSLDLKDSIQANNFEELMKPKEGFGLIQAVIKTIAPNFGFELDLYSDFPMSSGLGGS
;
A
#
# COMPACT_ATOMS: atom_id res chain seq x y z
N MET A 1 -10.51 -4.79 -16.22
CA MET A 1 -11.17 -3.47 -15.98
C MET A 1 -11.03 -2.64 -17.25
N ASN A 2 -12.09 -1.97 -17.74
CA ASN A 2 -11.96 -1.11 -18.91
C ASN A 2 -11.64 0.32 -18.43
N LEU A 3 -10.48 0.85 -18.78
CA LEU A 3 -10.02 2.16 -18.33
C LEU A 3 -10.93 3.31 -18.78
N LYS A 4 -11.63 3.16 -19.90
CA LYS A 4 -12.54 4.18 -20.41
C LYS A 4 -13.72 4.47 -19.49
N ASP A 5 -14.13 3.47 -18.68
CA ASP A 5 -15.24 3.60 -17.74
C ASP A 5 -14.88 4.50 -16.54
N PHE A 6 -13.60 4.84 -16.40
CA PHE A 6 -13.06 5.70 -15.34
C PHE A 6 -12.69 7.10 -15.82
N LEU A 7 -12.89 7.42 -17.10
CA LEU A 7 -12.50 8.71 -17.68
C LEU A 7 -13.72 9.53 -18.03
N ILE A 8 -13.65 10.84 -17.74
CA ILE A 8 -14.66 11.81 -18.16
C ILE A 8 -14.01 13.11 -18.60
N PHE A 9 -14.55 13.73 -19.64
CA PHE A 9 -14.08 15.05 -20.08
C PHE A 9 -14.42 16.15 -19.08
N GLN A 10 -13.52 17.09 -18.92
CA GLN A 10 -13.67 18.22 -18.01
C GLN A 10 -14.96 19.03 -18.20
N ASP A 11 -15.47 19.11 -19.44
CA ASP A 11 -16.67 19.89 -19.80
C ASP A 11 -17.98 19.09 -19.63
N ALA A 12 -17.89 17.80 -19.29
CA ALA A 12 -19.06 16.98 -18.99
C ALA A 12 -19.79 17.48 -17.75
N SER A 13 -21.08 17.20 -17.66
CA SER A 13 -21.89 17.58 -16.51
C SER A 13 -21.61 16.72 -15.29
N ILE A 14 -21.90 17.26 -14.10
CA ILE A 14 -21.85 16.49 -12.84
C ILE A 14 -22.79 15.28 -12.91
N LYS A 15 -23.93 15.41 -13.59
CA LYS A 15 -24.89 14.30 -13.80
C LYS A 15 -24.25 13.16 -14.57
N GLU A 16 -23.57 13.44 -15.69
CA GLU A 16 -22.86 12.42 -16.48
C GLU A 16 -21.73 11.77 -15.65
N ALA A 17 -21.02 12.54 -14.84
CA ALA A 17 -20.00 12.03 -13.96
C ALA A 17 -20.56 11.05 -12.91
N LEU A 18 -21.70 11.38 -12.29
CA LEU A 18 -22.37 10.48 -11.34
C LEU A 18 -22.84 9.20 -12.01
N GLN A 19 -23.32 9.26 -13.25
CA GLN A 19 -23.70 8.06 -14.00
C GLN A 19 -22.48 7.16 -14.26
N ALA A 20 -21.35 7.74 -14.70
CA ALA A 20 -20.12 7.00 -14.93
C ALA A 20 -19.55 6.39 -13.64
N ILE A 21 -19.63 7.08 -12.50
CA ILE A 21 -19.24 6.58 -11.18
C ILE A 21 -20.12 5.40 -10.75
N GLU A 22 -21.42 5.47 -10.99
CA GLU A 22 -22.36 4.38 -10.69
C GLU A 22 -22.06 3.15 -11.58
N GLU A 23 -21.81 3.35 -12.87
CA GLU A 23 -21.49 2.29 -13.82
C GLU A 23 -20.16 1.59 -13.50
N ASN A 24 -19.11 2.35 -13.11
CA ASN A 24 -17.82 1.75 -12.76
C ASN A 24 -17.79 1.11 -11.37
N ALA A 25 -18.76 1.41 -10.49
CA ALA A 25 -18.94 0.85 -9.14
C ALA A 25 -17.73 1.04 -8.19
N HIS A 26 -16.84 2.01 -8.46
CA HIS A 26 -15.64 2.28 -7.65
C HIS A 26 -15.70 3.62 -6.90
N GLY A 27 -16.75 4.41 -7.13
CA GLY A 27 -16.96 5.68 -6.42
C GLY A 27 -16.01 6.81 -6.82
N VAL A 28 -15.32 6.70 -7.96
CA VAL A 28 -14.34 7.68 -8.44
C VAL A 28 -14.35 7.79 -9.97
N ILE A 29 -14.05 8.99 -10.49
CA ILE A 29 -13.85 9.25 -11.90
C ILE A 29 -12.62 10.13 -12.09
N PHE A 30 -11.81 9.88 -13.14
CA PHE A 30 -10.66 10.69 -13.52
C PHE A 30 -11.08 11.70 -14.59
N ILE A 31 -10.78 12.96 -14.33
CA ILE A 31 -11.18 14.06 -15.20
C ILE A 31 -10.03 14.37 -16.14
N VAL A 32 -10.31 14.33 -17.44
CA VAL A 32 -9.32 14.56 -18.50
C VAL A 32 -9.61 15.83 -19.29
N ASP A 33 -8.54 16.39 -19.83
CA ASP A 33 -8.60 17.51 -20.77
C ASP A 33 -8.77 17.02 -22.23
N LYS A 34 -8.73 17.96 -23.18
CA LYS A 34 -8.83 17.68 -24.64
C LYS A 34 -7.68 16.84 -25.22
N PHE A 35 -6.62 16.59 -24.46
CA PHE A 35 -5.47 15.77 -24.84
C PHE A 35 -5.49 14.39 -24.16
N ASP A 36 -6.59 14.04 -23.48
CA ASP A 36 -6.74 12.86 -22.63
C ASP A 36 -5.78 12.84 -21.43
N SER A 37 -5.27 14.01 -21.01
CA SER A 37 -4.43 14.14 -19.85
C SER A 37 -5.28 14.26 -18.59
N VAL A 38 -5.02 13.40 -17.59
CA VAL A 38 -5.70 13.42 -16.29
C VAL A 38 -5.17 14.62 -15.48
N PHE A 39 -6.02 15.57 -15.17
CA PHE A 39 -5.66 16.73 -14.36
C PHE A 39 -6.34 16.76 -12.98
N GLY A 40 -7.23 15.85 -12.71
CA GLY A 40 -7.94 15.75 -11.45
C GLY A 40 -8.78 14.49 -11.32
N ILE A 41 -9.24 14.24 -10.12
CA ILE A 41 -10.21 13.19 -9.84
C ILE A 41 -11.44 13.78 -9.15
N ALA A 42 -12.59 13.11 -9.28
CA ALA A 42 -13.76 13.41 -8.46
C ALA A 42 -14.32 12.12 -7.87
N THR A 43 -14.63 12.15 -6.58
CA THR A 43 -15.34 11.09 -5.88
C THR A 43 -16.78 11.49 -5.62
N ASP A 44 -17.64 10.52 -5.30
CA ASP A 44 -19.00 10.79 -4.80
C ASP A 44 -19.02 11.86 -3.69
N GLY A 45 -18.03 11.79 -2.79
CA GLY A 45 -17.91 12.72 -1.68
C GLY A 45 -17.57 14.15 -2.15
N ASP A 46 -16.71 14.30 -3.18
CA ASP A 46 -16.34 15.60 -3.75
C ASP A 46 -17.55 16.24 -4.43
N ILE A 47 -18.24 15.46 -5.24
CA ILE A 47 -19.46 15.91 -5.94
C ILE A 47 -20.53 16.32 -4.93
N ARG A 48 -20.80 15.49 -3.94
CA ARG A 48 -21.82 15.76 -2.91
C ARG A 48 -21.54 17.05 -2.15
N ARG A 49 -20.29 17.30 -1.78
CA ARG A 49 -19.89 18.55 -1.12
C ARG A 49 -20.16 19.76 -2.00
N LYS A 50 -19.85 19.67 -3.28
CA LYS A 50 -20.08 20.77 -4.24
C LYS A 50 -21.54 21.03 -4.51
N LEU A 51 -22.38 20.00 -4.54
CA LEU A 51 -23.84 20.18 -4.67
C LEU A 51 -24.44 20.88 -3.45
N LEU A 52 -23.84 20.75 -2.27
CA LEU A 52 -24.25 21.50 -1.08
C LEU A 52 -23.81 22.98 -1.13
N ASP A 53 -22.85 23.33 -1.99
CA ASP A 53 -22.37 24.69 -2.24
C ASP A 53 -23.14 25.37 -3.42
N ASP A 54 -24.41 25.00 -3.65
CA ASP A 54 -25.32 25.55 -4.69
C ASP A 54 -24.88 25.31 -6.14
N ILE A 55 -23.97 24.37 -6.41
CA ILE A 55 -23.67 23.90 -7.76
C ILE A 55 -24.75 22.91 -8.20
N ASN A 56 -25.21 23.00 -9.45
CA ASN A 56 -26.25 22.12 -9.99
C ASN A 56 -25.68 20.96 -10.80
N LEU A 57 -26.51 19.96 -11.10
CA LEU A 57 -26.13 18.75 -11.83
C LEU A 57 -25.69 19.00 -13.29
N GLU A 58 -26.09 20.09 -13.88
CA GLU A 58 -25.75 20.49 -15.26
C GLU A 58 -24.41 21.27 -15.31
N SER A 59 -23.83 21.61 -14.16
CA SER A 59 -22.53 22.27 -14.08
C SER A 59 -21.41 21.33 -14.50
N SER A 60 -20.29 21.90 -15.00
CA SER A 60 -19.12 21.12 -15.39
C SER A 60 -18.51 20.36 -14.21
N ILE A 61 -18.13 19.11 -14.44
CA ILE A 61 -17.44 18.25 -13.46
C ILE A 61 -16.08 18.82 -13.03
N SER A 62 -15.46 19.65 -13.83
CA SER A 62 -14.20 20.33 -13.49
C SER A 62 -14.27 21.14 -12.20
N LEU A 63 -15.46 21.59 -11.79
CA LEU A 63 -15.69 22.27 -10.51
C LEU A 63 -15.56 21.36 -9.30
N CYS A 64 -15.70 20.05 -9.49
CA CYS A 64 -15.55 19.02 -8.46
C CYS A 64 -14.16 18.39 -8.45
N ALA A 65 -13.27 18.81 -9.36
CA ALA A 65 -11.95 18.19 -9.53
C ALA A 65 -11.05 18.42 -8.31
N ASN A 66 -10.65 17.34 -7.65
CA ASN A 66 -9.52 17.35 -6.74
C ASN A 66 -8.23 17.17 -7.56
N LYS A 67 -7.37 18.19 -7.52
CA LYS A 67 -6.08 18.21 -8.24
C LYS A 67 -4.92 17.70 -7.41
N ASP A 68 -5.10 17.63 -6.09
CA ASP A 68 -4.12 17.09 -5.15
C ASP A 68 -4.47 15.63 -4.82
N PHE A 69 -4.24 14.74 -5.78
CA PHE A 69 -4.49 13.31 -5.64
C PHE A 69 -3.20 12.50 -5.80
N TYR A 70 -3.16 11.35 -5.15
CA TYR A 70 -2.04 10.43 -5.30
C TYR A 70 -2.16 9.68 -6.62
N TRP A 71 -1.04 9.63 -7.35
CA TRP A 71 -0.88 8.84 -8.57
C TRP A 71 0.50 8.18 -8.57
N ALA A 72 0.70 7.18 -9.40
CA ALA A 72 1.96 6.50 -9.56
C ALA A 72 2.30 6.38 -11.06
N ASN A 73 3.57 6.19 -11.37
CA ASN A 73 4.03 5.82 -12.69
C ASN A 73 4.36 4.32 -12.75
N GLU A 74 4.64 3.78 -13.93
CA GLU A 74 4.94 2.37 -14.16
C GLU A 74 6.18 1.85 -13.40
N SER A 75 7.08 2.75 -12.96
CA SER A 75 8.31 2.37 -12.25
C SER A 75 8.10 2.14 -10.75
N VAL A 76 6.94 2.48 -10.21
CA VAL A 76 6.64 2.31 -8.79
C VAL A 76 6.46 0.84 -8.48
N SER A 77 7.14 0.35 -7.44
CA SER A 77 7.07 -1.05 -7.05
C SER A 77 5.66 -1.44 -6.60
N ARG A 78 5.26 -2.68 -6.91
CA ARG A 78 3.99 -3.27 -6.49
C ARG A 78 3.75 -3.09 -4.98
N GLU A 79 4.76 -3.34 -4.15
CA GLU A 79 4.63 -3.23 -2.70
C GLU A 79 4.41 -1.78 -2.21
N SER A 80 5.01 -0.81 -2.90
CA SER A 80 4.73 0.61 -2.62
C SER A 80 3.29 0.99 -2.93
N LEU A 81 2.71 0.45 -4.01
CA LEU A 81 1.31 0.64 -4.36
C LEU A 81 0.39 -0.01 -3.32
N ILE A 82 0.68 -1.26 -2.92
CA ILE A 82 -0.07 -1.97 -1.90
C ILE A 82 -0.04 -1.22 -0.57
N LYS A 83 1.14 -0.73 -0.16
CA LYS A 83 1.27 0.09 1.07
C LYS A 83 0.34 1.30 1.02
N LYS A 84 0.25 1.98 -0.12
CA LYS A 84 -0.64 3.14 -0.27
C LYS A 84 -2.12 2.77 -0.25
N LEU A 85 -2.51 1.65 -0.83
CA LEU A 85 -3.88 1.14 -0.75
C LEU A 85 -4.26 0.75 0.69
N ASP A 86 -3.35 0.13 1.44
CA ASP A 86 -3.58 -0.22 2.85
C ASP A 86 -3.72 1.02 3.74
N GLU A 87 -3.01 2.11 3.44
CA GLU A 87 -3.06 3.32 4.26
C GLU A 87 -4.46 3.97 4.25
N LYS A 88 -5.00 4.30 3.10
CA LYS A 88 -6.32 4.98 2.97
C LYS A 88 -6.89 5.00 1.55
N LEU A 89 -6.10 4.67 0.55
CA LEU A 89 -6.53 4.79 -0.84
C LEU A 89 -7.32 3.55 -1.25
N LYS A 90 -8.41 3.73 -1.96
CA LYS A 90 -9.16 2.61 -2.56
C LYS A 90 -8.71 2.31 -3.97
N ILE A 91 -8.13 3.31 -4.64
CA ILE A 91 -7.75 3.28 -6.05
C ILE A 91 -6.53 4.16 -6.28
N ILE A 92 -5.62 3.70 -7.11
CA ILE A 92 -4.41 4.43 -7.52
C ILE A 92 -4.35 4.45 -9.04
N PRO A 93 -4.43 5.61 -9.70
CA PRO A 93 -4.18 5.70 -11.14
C PRO A 93 -2.68 5.56 -11.42
N ILE A 94 -2.36 4.77 -12.44
CA ILE A 94 -1.02 4.74 -13.03
C ILE A 94 -1.04 5.66 -14.23
N LEU A 95 -0.23 6.70 -14.16
CA LEU A 95 -0.12 7.70 -15.21
C LEU A 95 1.20 7.53 -15.96
N GLY A 96 1.12 7.57 -17.28
CA GLY A 96 2.26 7.57 -18.18
C GLY A 96 2.74 8.97 -18.54
N GLU A 97 3.46 9.04 -19.67
CA GLU A 97 3.85 10.29 -20.28
C GLU A 97 2.60 11.13 -20.59
N ASP A 98 2.73 12.45 -20.50
CA ASP A 98 1.63 13.40 -20.68
C ASP A 98 0.46 13.23 -19.71
N ASN A 99 0.67 12.61 -18.54
CA ASN A 99 -0.34 12.31 -17.51
C ASN A 99 -1.53 11.50 -18.04
N LYS A 100 -1.34 10.67 -19.04
CA LYS A 100 -2.39 9.76 -19.53
C LYS A 100 -2.57 8.57 -18.62
N LEU A 101 -3.82 8.20 -18.38
CA LEU A 101 -4.14 7.01 -17.59
C LEU A 101 -3.75 5.75 -18.36
N ILE A 102 -2.81 4.97 -17.80
CA ILE A 102 -2.33 3.71 -18.37
C ILE A 102 -3.00 2.52 -17.70
N ASP A 103 -3.14 2.58 -16.36
CA ASP A 103 -3.70 1.50 -15.58
C ASP A 103 -4.31 2.04 -14.27
N ILE A 104 -5.05 1.17 -13.60
CA ILE A 104 -5.70 1.46 -12.32
C ILE A 104 -5.43 0.31 -11.37
N VAL A 105 -4.90 0.63 -10.20
CA VAL A 105 -4.60 -0.34 -9.15
C VAL A 105 -5.59 -0.22 -8.01
N THR A 106 -6.19 -1.34 -7.63
CA THR A 106 -7.10 -1.47 -6.49
C THR A 106 -6.68 -2.66 -5.64
N ASN A 107 -7.31 -2.85 -4.47
CA ASN A 107 -7.05 -4.04 -3.65
C ASN A 107 -7.41 -5.36 -4.35
N ASP A 108 -8.37 -5.33 -5.29
CA ASP A 108 -8.84 -6.49 -6.03
C ASP A 108 -8.11 -6.68 -7.36
N SER A 109 -7.39 -5.65 -7.83
CA SER A 109 -6.63 -5.65 -9.08
C SER A 109 -5.23 -5.09 -8.84
N LEU A 110 -4.36 -5.92 -8.27
CA LEU A 110 -2.96 -5.58 -8.06
C LEU A 110 -2.13 -5.96 -9.28
N PRO A 111 -1.11 -5.16 -9.66
CA PRO A 111 -0.19 -5.53 -10.73
C PRO A 111 0.50 -6.85 -10.41
N THR A 112 0.43 -7.80 -11.31
CA THR A 112 1.20 -9.05 -11.26
C THR A 112 2.41 -8.90 -12.18
N LEU A 113 3.61 -8.97 -11.62
CA LEU A 113 4.86 -8.90 -12.39
C LEU A 113 5.12 -10.18 -13.19
N ASP A 114 4.48 -11.28 -12.79
CA ASP A 114 4.64 -12.62 -13.38
C ASP A 114 3.39 -13.42 -13.03
N GLU A 115 2.62 -13.84 -14.03
CA GLU A 115 1.38 -14.62 -13.83
C GLU A 115 1.64 -15.99 -13.18
N GLU A 116 2.86 -16.53 -13.29
CA GLU A 116 3.26 -17.81 -12.68
C GLU A 116 3.88 -17.64 -11.28
N ALA A 117 4.16 -16.41 -10.82
CA ALA A 117 4.80 -16.20 -9.55
C ALA A 117 3.85 -16.41 -8.35
N ILE A 118 4.31 -17.20 -7.38
CA ILE A 118 3.58 -17.39 -6.12
C ILE A 118 3.92 -16.25 -5.16
N TYR A 119 2.89 -15.49 -4.79
CA TYR A 119 2.98 -14.45 -3.77
C TYR A 119 2.26 -14.90 -2.50
N ILE A 120 2.93 -14.77 -1.37
CA ILE A 120 2.37 -15.03 -0.04
C ILE A 120 2.47 -13.74 0.75
N ARG A 121 1.33 -13.20 1.20
CA ARG A 121 1.27 -11.99 1.99
C ARG A 121 0.81 -12.27 3.41
N SER A 122 1.54 -11.75 4.37
CA SER A 122 1.20 -11.76 5.78
C SER A 122 0.92 -10.35 6.28
N LYS A 123 -0.09 -10.22 7.13
CA LYS A 123 -0.49 -8.97 7.78
C LYS A 123 -0.67 -9.25 9.26
N SER A 124 0.13 -8.62 10.11
CA SER A 124 0.12 -8.84 11.56
C SER A 124 -0.26 -7.56 12.30
N PRO A 125 -1.33 -7.55 13.11
CA PRO A 125 -1.69 -6.36 13.87
C PRO A 125 -0.69 -6.14 14.99
N VAL A 126 -0.39 -4.87 15.28
CA VAL A 126 0.38 -4.48 16.46
C VAL A 126 -0.51 -4.34 17.67
N ARG A 127 0.09 -4.31 18.84
CA ARG A 127 -0.60 -4.15 20.11
C ARG A 127 -0.18 -2.89 20.85
N ILE A 128 -1.08 -2.39 21.68
CA ILE A 128 -0.77 -1.41 22.72
C ILE A 128 -0.99 -2.04 24.10
N SER A 129 -0.18 -1.67 25.07
CA SER A 129 -0.31 -2.08 26.46
C SER A 129 -0.93 -0.96 27.28
N PHE A 130 -2.02 -1.25 28.00
CA PHE A 130 -2.65 -0.32 28.92
C PHE A 130 -2.01 -0.36 30.30
N GLY A 131 -1.36 -1.45 30.66
CA GLY A 131 -0.70 -1.61 31.94
C GLY A 131 0.13 -2.88 32.01
N GLY A 132 1.09 -2.91 32.94
CA GLY A 132 1.95 -4.06 33.20
C GLY A 132 3.03 -4.31 32.16
N GLY A 133 3.23 -3.42 31.17
CA GLY A 133 4.32 -3.55 30.20
C GLY A 133 5.67 -3.56 30.91
N GLY A 134 6.52 -4.53 30.57
CA GLY A 134 7.80 -4.79 31.24
C GLY A 134 7.75 -5.87 32.30
N SER A 135 6.59 -6.21 32.90
CA SER A 135 6.46 -7.34 33.80
C SER A 135 6.53 -8.69 33.05
N ASP A 136 6.50 -8.67 31.72
CA ASP A 136 6.73 -9.78 30.81
C ASP A 136 8.21 -10.00 30.42
N LEU A 137 9.11 -9.20 30.98
CA LEU A 137 10.55 -9.40 30.79
C LEU A 137 11.10 -10.48 31.74
N THR A 138 12.03 -11.29 31.22
CA THR A 138 12.58 -12.45 31.94
C THR A 138 13.10 -12.13 33.33
N HIS A 139 13.78 -11.01 33.51
CA HIS A 139 14.32 -10.60 34.80
C HIS A 139 13.24 -10.24 35.84
N TYR A 140 12.03 -9.89 35.39
CA TYR A 140 10.90 -9.62 36.27
C TYR A 140 10.17 -10.91 36.63
N PHE A 141 9.65 -11.64 35.65
CA PHE A 141 8.81 -12.83 35.90
C PHE A 141 9.59 -14.06 36.44
N SER A 142 10.94 -14.04 36.36
CA SER A 142 11.74 -15.06 37.02
C SER A 142 11.73 -14.92 38.55
N GLY A 143 11.38 -13.76 39.09
CA GLY A 143 11.32 -13.49 40.53
C GLY A 143 9.93 -13.24 41.08
N ASP A 144 8.96 -12.88 40.22
CA ASP A 144 7.60 -12.54 40.61
C ASP A 144 6.60 -12.79 39.47
N ILE A 145 5.30 -12.66 39.76
CA ILE A 145 4.24 -12.85 38.77
C ILE A 145 4.09 -11.57 37.93
N GLY A 146 4.26 -11.69 36.61
CA GLY A 146 3.97 -10.62 35.66
C GLY A 146 2.52 -10.68 35.17
N ALA A 147 1.89 -9.52 34.95
CA ALA A 147 0.57 -9.40 34.34
C ALA A 147 0.53 -8.20 33.38
N VAL A 148 0.01 -8.40 32.18
CA VAL A 148 -0.10 -7.36 31.15
C VAL A 148 -1.52 -7.26 30.65
N ILE A 149 -2.05 -6.06 30.54
CA ILE A 149 -3.33 -5.78 29.87
C ILE A 149 -3.02 -5.09 28.55
N ASN A 150 -3.39 -5.72 27.45
CA ASN A 150 -3.13 -5.20 26.11
C ASN A 150 -4.30 -5.46 25.14
N THR A 151 -4.31 -4.73 24.03
CA THR A 151 -5.21 -4.98 22.90
C THR A 151 -4.48 -4.78 21.59
N THR A 152 -4.94 -5.45 20.55
CA THR A 152 -4.51 -5.16 19.18
C THR A 152 -5.19 -3.90 18.65
N ILE A 153 -4.55 -3.20 17.75
CA ILE A 153 -5.07 -2.02 17.06
C ILE A 153 -4.97 -2.21 15.55
N SER A 154 -5.68 -1.38 14.80
CA SER A 154 -5.73 -1.45 13.32
C SER A 154 -4.51 -0.81 12.64
N PHE A 155 -3.32 -1.05 13.19
CA PHE A 155 -2.02 -0.84 12.55
C PHE A 155 -1.32 -2.18 12.38
N TYR A 156 -0.67 -2.37 11.26
CA TYR A 156 -0.15 -3.68 10.89
C TYR A 156 1.31 -3.59 10.43
N SER A 157 2.03 -4.68 10.64
CA SER A 157 3.26 -4.98 9.91
C SER A 157 2.93 -5.95 8.79
N HIS A 158 3.51 -5.71 7.64
CA HIS A 158 3.26 -6.45 6.41
C HIS A 158 4.53 -7.13 5.92
N ALA A 159 4.39 -8.34 5.43
CA ALA A 159 5.45 -9.07 4.76
C ALA A 159 4.87 -9.74 3.50
N THR A 160 5.48 -9.50 2.35
CA THR A 160 5.14 -10.18 1.10
C THR A 160 6.34 -10.99 0.65
N LEU A 161 6.14 -12.28 0.48
CA LEU A 161 7.14 -13.21 -0.02
C LEU A 161 6.78 -13.60 -1.45
N ARG A 162 7.76 -13.51 -2.37
CA ARG A 162 7.70 -14.08 -3.72
C ARG A 162 8.76 -15.17 -3.84
N ILE A 163 8.36 -16.38 -4.25
CA ILE A 163 9.30 -17.45 -4.55
C ILE A 163 9.98 -17.16 -5.89
N ARG A 164 11.31 -17.34 -5.93
CA ARG A 164 12.13 -17.13 -7.11
C ARG A 164 12.54 -18.46 -7.72
N ALA A 165 12.63 -18.52 -9.03
CA ALA A 165 13.14 -19.68 -9.75
C ALA A 165 14.66 -19.85 -9.58
N ASP A 166 15.39 -18.75 -9.33
CA ASP A 166 16.80 -18.76 -8.98
C ASP A 166 16.99 -18.89 -7.45
N LYS A 167 18.19 -19.15 -7.00
CA LYS A 167 18.50 -19.25 -5.56
C LYS A 167 18.86 -17.92 -4.90
N LYS A 168 18.64 -16.81 -5.61
CA LYS A 168 18.95 -15.48 -5.09
C LYS A 168 17.94 -15.06 -4.04
N ILE A 169 18.39 -14.26 -3.10
CA ILE A 169 17.60 -13.72 -2.01
C ILE A 169 17.64 -12.20 -2.11
N LEU A 170 16.46 -11.61 -2.12
CA LEU A 170 16.27 -10.15 -2.08
C LEU A 170 15.36 -9.84 -0.89
N ILE A 171 15.78 -8.92 -0.04
CA ILE A 171 14.97 -8.44 1.08
C ILE A 171 14.89 -6.93 1.00
N ASN A 172 13.70 -6.40 0.84
CA ASN A 172 13.44 -4.96 0.75
C ASN A 172 12.71 -4.49 2.00
N SER A 173 13.21 -3.47 2.67
CA SER A 173 12.48 -2.77 3.73
C SER A 173 12.08 -1.39 3.26
N LEU A 174 10.77 -1.18 3.04
CA LEU A 174 10.26 0.12 2.62
C LEU A 174 10.38 1.16 3.75
N ASP A 175 10.38 0.71 5.00
CA ASP A 175 10.50 1.61 6.16
C ASP A 175 11.93 2.09 6.35
N LEU A 176 12.92 1.19 6.17
CA LEU A 176 14.35 1.53 6.19
C LEU A 176 14.82 2.22 4.89
N LYS A 177 14.05 2.09 3.80
CA LYS A 177 14.43 2.50 2.44
C LYS A 177 15.77 1.86 2.00
N ASP A 178 15.98 0.61 2.39
CA ASP A 178 17.20 -0.16 2.14
C ASP A 178 16.86 -1.62 1.82
N SER A 179 17.82 -2.35 1.21
CA SER A 179 17.63 -3.72 0.79
C SER A 179 18.87 -4.58 0.98
N ILE A 180 18.68 -5.90 1.11
CA ILE A 180 19.74 -6.90 1.01
C ILE A 180 19.55 -7.67 -0.29
N GLN A 181 20.64 -7.85 -1.03
CA GLN A 181 20.73 -8.77 -2.17
C GLN A 181 21.82 -9.80 -1.88
N ALA A 182 21.49 -11.08 -1.98
CA ALA A 182 22.42 -12.15 -1.73
C ALA A 182 22.23 -13.27 -2.77
N ASN A 183 23.33 -13.86 -3.23
CA ASN A 183 23.28 -14.96 -4.19
C ASN A 183 23.01 -16.32 -3.52
N ASN A 184 23.21 -16.41 -2.21
CA ASN A 184 22.99 -17.59 -1.41
C ASN A 184 22.80 -17.24 0.07
N PHE A 185 22.48 -18.26 0.87
CA PHE A 185 22.23 -18.12 2.29
C PHE A 185 23.44 -17.63 3.10
N GLU A 186 24.65 -18.07 2.75
CA GLU A 186 25.88 -17.64 3.46
C GLU A 186 26.12 -16.14 3.28
N GLU A 187 25.91 -15.64 2.07
CA GLU A 187 26.01 -14.21 1.77
C GLU A 187 24.97 -13.38 2.51
N LEU A 188 23.72 -13.90 2.61
CA LEU A 188 22.66 -13.27 3.39
C LEU A 188 23.04 -13.10 4.85
N MET A 189 23.80 -14.06 5.44
CA MET A 189 24.16 -14.02 6.86
C MET A 189 25.28 -13.04 7.20
N LYS A 190 25.85 -12.34 6.22
CA LYS A 190 26.77 -11.23 6.51
C LYS A 190 26.01 -10.11 7.23
N PRO A 191 26.51 -9.63 8.38
CA PRO A 191 25.79 -8.61 9.16
C PRO A 191 25.51 -7.36 8.31
N LYS A 192 24.25 -6.93 8.34
CA LYS A 192 23.83 -5.66 7.77
C LYS A 192 23.00 -4.88 8.80
N GLU A 193 23.38 -3.63 9.02
CA GLU A 193 22.67 -2.74 9.96
C GLU A 193 21.19 -2.63 9.60
N GLY A 194 20.32 -2.62 10.61
CA GLY A 194 18.87 -2.58 10.46
C GLY A 194 18.21 -3.92 10.09
N PHE A 195 18.96 -4.94 9.62
CA PHE A 195 18.39 -6.22 9.16
C PHE A 195 18.64 -7.40 10.11
N GLY A 196 19.28 -7.17 11.25
CA GLY A 196 19.70 -8.24 12.16
C GLY A 196 18.56 -9.16 12.62
N LEU A 197 17.38 -8.60 12.94
CA LEU A 197 16.20 -9.39 13.34
C LEU A 197 15.72 -10.27 12.20
N ILE A 198 15.60 -9.72 11.00
CA ILE A 198 15.14 -10.42 9.80
C ILE A 198 16.09 -11.54 9.44
N GLN A 199 17.41 -11.27 9.48
CA GLN A 199 18.45 -12.29 9.25
C GLN A 199 18.37 -13.42 10.30
N ALA A 200 18.11 -13.10 11.57
CA ALA A 200 17.97 -14.11 12.62
C ALA A 200 16.72 -14.99 12.40
N VAL A 201 15.58 -14.40 12.01
CA VAL A 201 14.36 -15.15 11.68
C VAL A 201 14.61 -16.08 10.50
N ILE A 202 15.17 -15.57 9.39
CA ILE A 202 15.46 -16.37 8.20
C ILE A 202 16.47 -17.47 8.51
N LYS A 203 17.48 -17.20 9.36
CA LYS A 203 18.44 -18.22 9.83
C LYS A 203 17.75 -19.36 10.57
N THR A 204 16.73 -19.04 11.37
CA THR A 204 15.98 -20.05 12.13
C THR A 204 15.08 -20.90 11.22
N ILE A 205 14.44 -20.28 10.22
CA ILE A 205 13.56 -20.97 9.25
C ILE A 205 14.40 -21.78 8.26
N ALA A 206 15.58 -21.29 7.87
CA ALA A 206 16.53 -21.89 6.93
C ALA A 206 15.86 -22.35 5.61
N PRO A 207 15.21 -21.44 4.83
CA PRO A 207 14.56 -21.80 3.58
C PRO A 207 15.59 -22.33 2.57
N ASN A 208 15.20 -23.34 1.79
CA ASN A 208 16.06 -23.98 0.79
C ASN A 208 15.81 -23.50 -0.66
N PHE A 209 15.08 -22.41 -0.82
CA PHE A 209 14.71 -21.78 -2.11
C PHE A 209 15.12 -20.31 -2.13
N GLY A 210 15.23 -19.74 -3.34
CA GLY A 210 15.38 -18.30 -3.54
C GLY A 210 14.07 -17.58 -3.34
N PHE A 211 14.14 -16.36 -2.82
CA PHE A 211 12.94 -15.57 -2.57
C PHE A 211 13.21 -14.07 -2.62
N GLU A 212 12.14 -13.33 -2.79
CA GLU A 212 12.07 -11.89 -2.57
C GLU A 212 11.10 -11.64 -1.41
N LEU A 213 11.52 -10.84 -0.45
CA LEU A 213 10.77 -10.50 0.76
C LEU A 213 10.67 -8.98 0.90
N ASP A 214 9.47 -8.47 0.77
CA ASP A 214 9.16 -7.05 0.97
C ASP A 214 8.51 -6.85 2.33
N LEU A 215 9.00 -5.85 3.08
CA LEU A 215 8.59 -5.55 4.44
C LEU A 215 8.22 -4.08 4.58
N TYR A 216 7.10 -3.82 5.26
CA TYR A 216 6.72 -2.46 5.66
C TYR A 216 5.73 -2.47 6.83
N SER A 217 5.56 -1.31 7.46
CA SER A 217 4.62 -1.08 8.56
C SER A 217 3.70 0.11 8.26
N ASP A 218 2.47 0.08 8.81
CA ASP A 218 1.50 1.19 8.73
C ASP A 218 1.86 2.33 9.69
N PHE A 219 2.91 2.17 10.49
CA PHE A 219 3.30 3.10 11.55
C PHE A 219 4.79 3.45 11.43
N PRO A 220 5.19 4.66 11.89
CA PRO A 220 6.58 5.09 11.81
C PRO A 220 7.52 4.22 12.65
N MET A 221 8.76 4.10 12.20
CA MET A 221 9.83 3.56 13.02
C MET A 221 9.96 4.36 14.33
N SER A 222 10.38 3.70 15.41
CA SER A 222 10.52 4.30 16.75
C SER A 222 9.22 4.82 17.37
N SER A 223 8.06 4.39 16.88
CA SER A 223 6.75 4.71 17.45
C SER A 223 6.44 3.98 18.78
N GLY A 224 7.31 3.09 19.23
CA GLY A 224 7.06 2.21 20.39
C GLY A 224 6.12 1.03 20.10
N LEU A 225 5.73 0.83 18.84
CA LEU A 225 4.83 -0.25 18.40
C LEU A 225 5.56 -1.51 17.93
N GLY A 226 6.87 -1.60 18.18
CA GLY A 226 7.66 -2.80 17.85
C GLY A 226 8.22 -2.82 16.43
N GLY A 227 8.28 -1.68 15.77
CA GLY A 227 8.84 -1.53 14.40
C GLY A 227 10.35 -1.22 14.36
N SER A 228 11.09 -1.56 15.41
CA SER A 228 12.55 -1.35 15.50
C SER A 228 13.32 -2.67 15.43
#